data_dbfe89c34c15c22ad8a6c72065332122
#
_entry.id   dbfe89c34c15c22ad8a6c72065332122
#
_cell.length_a   1.000
_cell.length_b   1.000
_cell.length_c   1.000
_cell.angle_alpha   90.00
_cell.angle_beta   90.00
_cell.angle_gamma   90.00
#
_symmetry.space_group_name_H-M   'P 1'
#
loop_
_entity.id
_entity.type
_entity.pdbx_description
1 polymer ?
#
loop_
_entity_poly.entity_id
_entity_poly.type
_entity_poly.pdbx_seq_one_letter_code
_entity_poly.pdbx_strand_id
1 'polypeptide(L)'
;MADIKSYRPESSSVGSGQVLQCAYRADKARLVLREMADALALDLFERGLVTDQLVLTVGYDVESLSGPDAQSRYHGAVTTDRYGRRTPKPAHGSENLGAPTASVRQITQAASALFDRVVDPALLVRRIYLTANHTLPREQAAQTEYRQLDFFSDEAQTQAEQLQLARERRMQEAILTIRHKYGKNAIVRAMSFQDGATARQRNGQIGGHRA
;
A
#
# COMPACT_ATOMS: atom_id res chain seq x y z
N MET A 1 -14.25 17.05 27.28
CA MET A 1 -14.82 16.65 25.97
C MET A 1 -14.64 17.70 24.87
N ALA A 2 -14.48 18.98 25.17
CA ALA A 2 -14.24 20.02 24.18
C ALA A 2 -12.85 19.87 23.49
N ASP A 3 -11.82 19.47 24.21
CA ASP A 3 -10.45 19.35 23.70
C ASP A 3 -10.27 18.26 22.62
N ILE A 4 -11.08 17.20 22.68
CA ILE A 4 -11.01 16.10 21.67
C ILE A 4 -11.57 16.57 20.32
N LYS A 5 -12.53 17.48 20.31
CA LYS A 5 -13.12 18.01 19.07
C LYS A 5 -12.26 19.06 18.37
N SER A 6 -11.36 19.71 19.11
CA SER A 6 -10.44 20.74 18.59
C SER A 6 -9.08 20.18 18.17
N TYR A 7 -8.77 18.92 18.52
CA TYR A 7 -7.50 18.29 18.13
C TYR A 7 -7.42 18.12 16.61
N ARG A 8 -6.44 18.76 16.01
CA ARG A 8 -6.04 18.53 14.63
C ARG A 8 -4.67 17.85 14.64
N PRO A 9 -4.53 16.63 14.11
CA PRO A 9 -3.23 15.98 14.04
C PRO A 9 -2.29 16.80 13.15
N GLU A 10 -1.02 16.88 13.54
CA GLU A 10 0.03 17.57 12.76
C GLU A 10 0.29 16.91 11.41
N SER A 11 0.04 15.62 11.31
CA SER A 11 0.11 14.87 10.05
C SER A 11 -1.12 14.00 9.87
N SER A 12 -1.60 13.91 8.64
CA SER A 12 -2.67 12.99 8.26
C SER A 12 -2.12 11.78 7.52
N SER A 13 -2.71 10.62 7.74
CA SER A 13 -2.34 9.39 7.06
C SER A 13 -3.57 8.56 6.71
N VAL A 14 -3.48 7.83 5.61
CA VAL A 14 -4.48 6.84 5.18
C VAL A 14 -3.79 5.51 5.04
N GLY A 15 -4.28 4.49 5.75
CA GLY A 15 -3.65 3.18 5.72
C GLY A 15 -4.65 2.04 5.68
N SER A 16 -4.18 0.88 5.27
CA SER A 16 -4.91 -0.37 5.33
C SER A 16 -4.01 -1.48 5.85
N GLY A 17 -4.62 -2.41 6.60
CA GLY A 17 -3.95 -3.60 7.09
C GLY A 17 -4.69 -4.86 6.68
N GLN A 18 -3.96 -5.93 6.46
CA GLN A 18 -4.52 -7.24 6.18
C GLN A 18 -3.78 -8.32 6.97
N VAL A 19 -4.53 -9.17 7.65
CA VAL A 19 -4.05 -10.44 8.18
C VAL A 19 -4.42 -11.51 7.17
N LEU A 20 -3.42 -12.27 6.70
CA LEU A 20 -3.60 -13.34 5.73
C LEU A 20 -4.20 -14.56 6.41
N GLN A 21 -5.03 -15.33 5.71
CA GLN A 21 -5.71 -16.51 6.27
C GLN A 21 -4.72 -17.63 6.65
N CYS A 22 -3.65 -17.75 5.89
CA CYS A 22 -2.53 -18.66 6.16
C CYS A 22 -1.19 -17.93 5.94
N ALA A 23 -0.10 -18.58 6.27
CA ALA A 23 1.23 -18.11 5.99
C ALA A 23 1.49 -18.07 4.46
N TYR A 24 1.91 -16.93 3.93
CA TYR A 24 2.17 -16.73 2.50
C TYR A 24 3.67 -16.65 2.24
N ARG A 25 4.12 -17.25 1.16
CA ARG A 25 5.44 -16.98 0.61
C ARG A 25 5.52 -15.54 0.10
N ALA A 26 6.73 -15.02 0.01
CA ALA A 26 6.96 -13.61 -0.35
C ALA A 26 6.33 -13.22 -1.70
N ASP A 27 6.34 -14.10 -2.69
CA ASP A 27 5.72 -13.86 -4.02
C ASP A 27 4.20 -13.60 -3.93
N LYS A 28 3.48 -14.45 -3.19
CA LYS A 28 2.04 -14.28 -2.95
C LYS A 28 1.75 -13.07 -2.07
N ALA A 29 2.56 -12.83 -1.04
CA ALA A 29 2.42 -11.65 -0.18
C ALA A 29 2.64 -10.35 -0.97
N ARG A 30 3.58 -10.33 -1.90
CA ARG A 30 3.83 -9.22 -2.82
C ARG A 30 2.64 -8.94 -3.73
N LEU A 31 1.97 -9.99 -4.22
CA LEU A 31 0.72 -9.84 -4.98
C LEU A 31 -0.36 -9.14 -4.15
N VAL A 32 -0.57 -9.59 -2.90
CA VAL A 32 -1.53 -8.96 -1.98
C VAL A 32 -1.17 -7.49 -1.70
N LEU A 33 0.11 -7.18 -1.50
CA LEU A 33 0.56 -5.79 -1.34
C LEU A 33 0.21 -4.94 -2.56
N ARG A 34 0.40 -5.44 -3.77
CA ARG A 34 0.03 -4.72 -5.00
C ARG A 34 -1.48 -4.46 -5.09
N GLU A 35 -2.30 -5.41 -4.66
CA GLU A 35 -3.75 -5.21 -4.55
C GLU A 35 -4.11 -4.15 -3.50
N MET A 36 -3.39 -4.15 -2.36
CA MET A 36 -3.58 -3.14 -1.32
C MET A 36 -3.16 -1.74 -1.79
N ALA A 37 -2.05 -1.64 -2.53
CA ALA A 37 -1.56 -0.38 -3.09
C ALA A 37 -2.51 0.18 -4.16
N ASP A 38 -3.07 -0.67 -5.04
CA ASP A 38 -4.10 -0.27 -6.02
C ASP A 38 -5.35 0.29 -5.30
N ALA A 39 -5.80 -0.40 -4.25
CA ALA A 39 -6.96 0.03 -3.47
C ALA A 39 -6.70 1.34 -2.69
N LEU A 40 -5.50 1.47 -2.09
CA LEU A 40 -5.09 2.67 -1.36
C LEU A 40 -5.03 3.90 -2.28
N ALA A 41 -4.43 3.75 -3.47
CA ALA A 41 -4.34 4.82 -4.45
C ALA A 41 -5.73 5.28 -4.94
N LEU A 42 -6.65 4.34 -5.16
CA LEU A 42 -8.04 4.66 -5.51
C LEU A 42 -8.79 5.35 -4.37
N ASP A 43 -8.56 4.95 -3.10
CA ASP A 43 -9.16 5.59 -1.92
C ASP A 43 -8.64 7.04 -1.75
N LEU A 44 -7.34 7.26 -1.92
CA LEU A 44 -6.75 8.61 -1.95
C LEU A 44 -7.37 9.46 -3.05
N PHE A 45 -7.46 8.91 -4.26
CA PHE A 45 -8.03 9.60 -5.41
C PHE A 45 -9.49 9.99 -5.18
N GLU A 46 -10.32 9.07 -4.68
CA GLU A 46 -11.74 9.28 -4.35
C GLU A 46 -11.94 10.39 -3.32
N ARG A 47 -11.07 10.45 -2.31
CA ARG A 47 -11.09 11.48 -1.27
C ARG A 47 -10.47 12.82 -1.71
N GLY A 48 -9.94 12.91 -2.92
CA GLY A 48 -9.21 14.10 -3.38
C GLY A 48 -7.89 14.33 -2.64
N LEU A 49 -7.29 13.28 -2.09
CA LEU A 49 -6.03 13.32 -1.36
C LEU A 49 -4.85 12.88 -2.23
N VAL A 50 -3.66 13.34 -1.87
CA VAL A 50 -2.37 12.88 -2.39
C VAL A 50 -1.41 12.60 -1.24
N THR A 51 -0.36 11.81 -1.50
CA THR A 51 0.69 11.47 -0.54
C THR A 51 2.06 11.55 -1.19
N ASP A 52 3.08 11.87 -0.44
CA ASP A 52 4.48 11.88 -0.85
C ASP A 52 5.31 10.75 -0.24
N GLN A 53 4.72 9.96 0.69
CA GLN A 53 5.44 8.90 1.38
C GLN A 53 4.56 7.67 1.62
N LEU A 54 5.12 6.49 1.38
CA LEU A 54 4.55 5.21 1.78
C LEU A 54 5.32 4.62 2.95
N VAL A 55 4.61 3.99 3.87
CA VAL A 55 5.18 3.19 4.96
C VAL A 55 4.63 1.78 4.88
N LEU A 56 5.52 0.80 4.90
CA LEU A 56 5.20 -0.62 4.84
C LEU A 56 5.67 -1.31 6.12
N THR A 57 4.80 -2.11 6.70
CA THR A 57 5.14 -3.05 7.78
C THR A 57 4.64 -4.44 7.41
N VAL A 58 5.53 -5.44 7.42
CA VAL A 58 5.23 -6.83 7.10
C VAL A 58 5.55 -7.70 8.30
N GLY A 59 4.53 -8.32 8.86
CA GLY A 59 4.68 -9.26 9.97
C GLY A 59 4.80 -10.69 9.45
N TYR A 60 5.78 -11.40 9.97
CA TYR A 60 6.03 -12.80 9.60
C TYR A 60 5.21 -13.78 10.44
N ASP A 61 5.03 -14.99 9.93
CA ASP A 61 4.34 -16.07 10.62
C ASP A 61 5.30 -16.81 11.56
N VAL A 62 4.73 -17.41 12.62
CA VAL A 62 5.45 -18.26 13.56
C VAL A 62 6.07 -19.48 12.87
N GLU A 63 5.43 -19.96 11.79
CA GLU A 63 5.91 -21.09 11.01
C GLU A 63 7.31 -20.83 10.41
N SER A 64 7.69 -19.56 10.21
CA SER A 64 9.04 -19.18 9.77
C SER A 64 10.16 -19.64 10.70
N LEU A 65 9.84 -19.84 11.99
CA LEU A 65 10.76 -20.34 13.03
C LEU A 65 10.47 -21.79 13.46
N SER A 66 9.56 -22.48 12.76
CA SER A 66 9.17 -23.85 13.07
C SER A 66 9.96 -24.84 12.23
N GLY A 67 10.30 -25.97 12.84
CA GLY A 67 11.05 -27.06 12.22
C GLY A 67 12.48 -27.23 12.76
N PRO A 68 13.06 -28.40 12.60
CA PRO A 68 14.34 -28.76 13.24
C PRO A 68 15.50 -27.85 12.81
N ASP A 69 15.46 -27.29 11.60
CA ASP A 69 16.52 -26.46 11.05
C ASP A 69 16.17 -24.95 10.98
N ALA A 70 14.97 -24.56 11.37
CA ALA A 70 14.50 -23.18 11.21
C ALA A 70 15.33 -22.19 12.05
N GLN A 71 15.69 -22.57 13.27
CA GLN A 71 16.50 -21.73 14.16
C GLN A 71 17.96 -21.62 13.70
N SER A 72 18.48 -22.61 13.01
CA SER A 72 19.85 -22.57 12.44
C SER A 72 19.92 -21.81 11.11
N ARG A 73 18.80 -21.65 10.42
CA ARG A 73 18.73 -20.92 9.14
C ARG A 73 18.41 -19.44 9.30
N TYR A 74 17.66 -19.06 10.36
CA TYR A 74 17.30 -17.67 10.59
C TYR A 74 18.20 -17.04 11.64
N HIS A 75 19.06 -16.13 11.21
CA HIS A 75 19.99 -15.38 12.06
C HIS A 75 19.51 -13.95 12.38
N GLY A 76 18.32 -13.58 11.95
CA GLY A 76 17.75 -12.26 12.19
C GLY A 76 17.16 -12.10 13.60
N ALA A 77 16.74 -10.88 13.90
CA ALA A 77 16.12 -10.57 15.19
C ALA A 77 14.76 -11.26 15.34
N VAL A 78 14.51 -11.81 16.53
CA VAL A 78 13.25 -12.45 16.91
C VAL A 78 12.53 -11.57 17.93
N THR A 79 11.21 -11.44 17.78
CA THR A 79 10.33 -10.71 18.70
C THR A 79 9.27 -11.66 19.28
N THR A 80 8.68 -11.28 20.40
CA THR A 80 7.55 -12.00 20.98
C THR A 80 6.28 -11.21 20.71
N ASP A 81 5.28 -11.87 20.14
CA ASP A 81 3.98 -11.25 19.89
C ASP A 81 3.16 -11.15 21.22
N ARG A 82 1.99 -10.48 21.14
CA ARG A 82 1.10 -10.31 22.30
C ARG A 82 0.57 -11.60 22.90
N TYR A 83 0.73 -12.72 22.22
CA TYR A 83 0.33 -14.06 22.68
C TYR A 83 1.51 -14.88 23.23
N GLY A 84 2.69 -14.27 23.38
CA GLY A 84 3.89 -14.93 23.85
C GLY A 84 4.61 -15.80 22.80
N ARG A 85 4.19 -15.74 21.51
CA ARG A 85 4.78 -16.55 20.44
C ARG A 85 5.98 -15.85 19.84
N ARG A 86 7.05 -16.59 19.62
CA ARG A 86 8.26 -16.09 18.96
C ARG A 86 8.02 -15.98 17.45
N THR A 87 8.30 -14.82 16.89
CA THR A 87 8.20 -14.55 15.45
C THR A 87 9.44 -13.80 14.98
N PRO A 88 9.86 -13.91 13.70
CA PRO A 88 10.86 -12.99 13.16
C PRO A 88 10.41 -11.53 13.36
N LYS A 89 11.38 -10.64 13.62
CA LYS A 89 11.08 -9.21 13.73
C LYS A 89 10.39 -8.73 12.45
N PRO A 90 9.26 -8.01 12.54
CA PRO A 90 8.58 -7.49 11.36
C PRO A 90 9.51 -6.64 10.49
N ALA A 91 9.43 -6.81 9.17
CA ALA A 91 10.04 -5.92 8.22
C ALA A 91 9.30 -4.58 8.23
N HIS A 92 10.06 -3.49 8.22
CA HIS A 92 9.51 -2.14 8.24
C HIS A 92 10.37 -1.22 7.38
N GLY A 93 9.72 -0.31 6.67
CA GLY A 93 10.41 0.70 5.88
C GLY A 93 9.48 1.75 5.33
N SER A 94 10.06 2.80 4.79
CA SER A 94 9.37 3.87 4.10
C SER A 94 9.97 4.13 2.73
N GLU A 95 9.16 4.71 1.84
CA GLU A 95 9.54 5.13 0.50
C GLU A 95 8.97 6.51 0.23
N ASN A 96 9.83 7.44 -0.18
CA ASN A 96 9.42 8.78 -0.60
C ASN A 96 9.11 8.76 -2.11
N LEU A 97 7.98 9.35 -2.48
CA LEU A 97 7.50 9.36 -3.86
C LEU A 97 8.04 10.55 -4.69
N GLY A 98 8.82 11.41 -4.05
CA GLY A 98 9.40 12.63 -4.66
C GLY A 98 8.39 13.76 -4.75
N ALA A 99 7.21 13.53 -5.31
CA ALA A 99 6.12 14.51 -5.40
C ALA A 99 4.81 13.91 -4.88
N PRO A 100 3.91 14.74 -4.31
CA PRO A 100 2.60 14.29 -3.85
C PRO A 100 1.77 13.69 -4.99
N THR A 101 1.29 12.46 -4.82
CA THR A 101 0.58 11.71 -5.87
C THR A 101 -0.55 10.86 -5.33
N ALA A 102 -1.54 10.56 -6.17
CA ALA A 102 -2.55 9.50 -6.01
C ALA A 102 -2.53 8.54 -7.23
N SER A 103 -1.44 8.55 -8.02
CA SER A 103 -1.28 7.65 -9.16
C SER A 103 -1.16 6.21 -8.71
N VAL A 104 -2.06 5.35 -9.18
CA VAL A 104 -2.03 3.91 -8.93
C VAL A 104 -0.70 3.31 -9.36
N ARG A 105 -0.19 3.73 -10.53
CA ARG A 105 1.07 3.26 -11.08
C ARG A 105 2.24 3.57 -10.15
N GLN A 106 2.39 4.85 -9.76
CA GLN A 106 3.49 5.29 -8.91
C GLN A 106 3.43 4.64 -7.53
N ILE A 107 2.26 4.63 -6.89
CA ILE A 107 2.07 4.04 -5.56
C ILE A 107 2.32 2.52 -5.59
N THR A 108 1.80 1.80 -6.59
CA THR A 108 2.01 0.34 -6.70
C THR A 108 3.48 0.00 -7.00
N GLN A 109 4.15 0.80 -7.82
CA GLN A 109 5.57 0.61 -8.13
C GLN A 109 6.44 0.85 -6.89
N ALA A 110 6.22 1.96 -6.19
CA ALA A 110 6.95 2.30 -4.97
C ALA A 110 6.71 1.27 -3.85
N ALA A 111 5.46 0.85 -3.64
CA ALA A 111 5.13 -0.19 -2.66
C ALA A 111 5.83 -1.52 -2.99
N SER A 112 5.89 -1.89 -4.27
CA SER A 112 6.58 -3.11 -4.72
C SER A 112 8.09 -3.03 -4.51
N ALA A 113 8.72 -1.91 -4.86
CA ALA A 113 10.15 -1.69 -4.65
C ALA A 113 10.51 -1.68 -3.16
N LEU A 114 9.66 -1.04 -2.34
CA LEU A 114 9.83 -1.04 -0.88
C LEU A 114 9.75 -2.46 -0.31
N PHE A 115 8.78 -3.27 -0.75
CA PHE A 115 8.66 -4.66 -0.35
C PHE A 115 9.91 -5.47 -0.69
N ASP A 116 10.36 -5.37 -1.93
CA ASP A 116 11.53 -6.10 -2.43
C ASP A 116 12.82 -5.71 -1.68
N ARG A 117 12.89 -4.48 -1.14
CA ARG A 117 14.02 -3.98 -0.35
C ARG A 117 14.01 -4.45 1.10
N VAL A 118 12.83 -4.56 1.74
CA VAL A 118 12.75 -4.76 3.20
C VAL A 118 12.34 -6.16 3.62
N VAL A 119 11.66 -6.92 2.75
CA VAL A 119 11.11 -8.24 3.10
C VAL A 119 12.13 -9.33 2.80
N ASP A 120 12.36 -10.19 3.79
CA ASP A 120 13.16 -11.42 3.60
C ASP A 120 12.31 -12.45 2.83
N PRO A 121 12.70 -12.83 1.60
CA PRO A 121 11.94 -13.76 0.76
C PRO A 121 11.92 -15.21 1.29
N ALA A 122 12.81 -15.54 2.23
CA ALA A 122 12.86 -16.87 2.85
C ALA A 122 11.80 -17.05 3.93
N LEU A 123 11.21 -15.96 4.44
CA LEU A 123 10.25 -15.99 5.54
C LEU A 123 8.81 -15.98 5.03
N LEU A 124 7.93 -16.58 5.85
CA LEU A 124 6.51 -16.63 5.58
C LEU A 124 5.80 -15.40 6.15
N VAL A 125 5.04 -14.71 5.31
CA VAL A 125 4.31 -13.49 5.66
C VAL A 125 2.93 -13.82 6.24
N ARG A 126 2.54 -13.13 7.31
CA ARG A 126 1.23 -13.27 7.96
C ARG A 126 0.42 -11.98 7.95
N ARG A 127 1.05 -10.83 7.98
CA ARG A 127 0.40 -9.52 8.06
C ARG A 127 1.07 -8.50 7.16
N ILE A 128 0.28 -7.63 6.56
CA ILE A 128 0.77 -6.54 5.73
C ILE A 128 0.02 -5.27 6.15
N TYR A 129 0.75 -4.20 6.44
CA TYR A 129 0.22 -2.86 6.67
C TYR A 129 0.88 -1.90 5.69
N LEU A 130 0.07 -1.20 4.92
CA LEU A 130 0.51 -0.16 3.99
C LEU A 130 -0.18 1.14 4.35
N THR A 131 0.60 2.19 4.54
CA THR A 131 0.12 3.51 4.94
C THR A 131 0.68 4.55 4.00
N ALA A 132 -0.18 5.44 3.52
CA ALA A 132 0.16 6.69 2.86
C ALA A 132 0.27 7.77 3.95
N ASN A 133 1.46 8.30 4.15
CA ASN A 133 1.74 9.37 5.11
C ASN A 133 1.69 10.74 4.43
N HIS A 134 1.68 11.79 5.24
CA HIS A 134 1.66 13.18 4.81
C HIS A 134 0.55 13.45 3.78
N THR A 135 -0.64 12.86 4.01
CA THR A 135 -1.74 13.04 3.09
C THR A 135 -2.27 14.47 3.18
N LEU A 136 -2.46 15.11 2.02
CA LEU A 136 -2.99 16.45 1.91
C LEU A 136 -3.97 16.55 0.73
N PRO A 137 -4.88 17.54 0.75
CA PRO A 137 -5.77 17.80 -0.38
C PRO A 137 -4.99 18.08 -1.65
N ARG A 138 -5.42 17.49 -2.77
CA ARG A 138 -4.77 17.66 -4.08
C ARG A 138 -4.65 19.13 -4.50
N GLU A 139 -5.66 19.94 -4.18
CA GLU A 139 -5.66 21.37 -4.48
C GLU A 139 -4.55 22.10 -3.72
N GLN A 140 -4.30 21.72 -2.48
CA GLN A 140 -3.23 22.29 -1.67
C GLN A 140 -1.85 21.87 -2.19
N ALA A 141 -1.68 20.61 -2.62
CA ALA A 141 -0.45 20.15 -3.23
C ALA A 141 -0.09 20.93 -4.49
N ALA A 142 -1.09 21.21 -5.34
CA ALA A 142 -0.90 21.98 -6.57
C ALA A 142 -0.44 23.43 -6.32
N GLN A 143 -0.82 24.02 -5.17
CA GLN A 143 -0.39 25.36 -4.77
C GLN A 143 1.04 25.40 -4.25
N THR A 144 1.52 24.28 -3.70
CA THR A 144 2.85 24.17 -3.09
C THR A 144 3.92 23.72 -4.08
N GLU A 145 3.54 23.26 -5.26
CA GLU A 145 4.46 22.95 -6.37
C GLU A 145 5.07 24.21 -6.96
N TYR A 146 5.97 24.87 -6.22
CA TYR A 146 6.99 25.71 -6.84
C TYR A 146 7.96 24.78 -7.57
N ARG A 147 7.63 24.50 -8.82
CA ARG A 147 8.49 23.73 -9.71
C ARG A 147 9.73 24.54 -9.94
N GLN A 148 10.82 24.17 -9.28
CA GLN A 148 12.14 24.60 -9.71
C GLN A 148 12.29 24.09 -11.14
N LEU A 149 12.29 25.01 -12.11
CA LEU A 149 12.53 24.70 -13.51
C LEU A 149 13.95 24.14 -13.58
N ASP A 150 14.05 22.83 -13.69
CA ASP A 150 15.32 22.18 -14.00
C ASP A 150 15.59 22.42 -15.48
N PHE A 151 16.59 23.24 -15.76
CA PHE A 151 17.03 23.58 -17.13
C PHE A 151 17.49 22.37 -17.93
N PHE A 152 17.64 21.21 -17.30
CA PHE A 152 18.07 19.95 -17.90
C PHE A 152 16.93 18.93 -18.06
N SER A 153 15.70 19.27 -17.67
CA SER A 153 14.56 18.37 -17.87
C SER A 153 14.15 18.38 -19.34
N ASP A 154 14.10 17.19 -19.94
CA ASP A 154 13.59 17.00 -21.31
C ASP A 154 12.08 17.35 -21.33
N GLU A 155 11.72 18.44 -21.99
CA GLU A 155 10.34 18.90 -22.12
C GLU A 155 9.42 17.82 -22.71
N ALA A 156 9.94 17.00 -23.64
CA ALA A 156 9.20 15.93 -24.27
C ALA A 156 8.88 14.80 -23.25
N GLN A 157 9.81 14.45 -22.37
CA GLN A 157 9.57 13.49 -21.29
C GLN A 157 8.53 14.02 -20.31
N THR A 158 8.63 15.27 -19.92
CA THR A 158 7.69 15.91 -18.98
C THR A 158 6.26 15.95 -19.56
N GLN A 159 6.10 16.27 -20.85
CA GLN A 159 4.80 16.25 -21.53
C GLN A 159 4.22 14.82 -21.62
N ALA A 160 5.05 13.83 -21.95
CA ALA A 160 4.63 12.43 -22.01
C ALA A 160 4.13 11.92 -20.66
N GLU A 161 4.83 12.25 -19.57
CA GLU A 161 4.40 11.91 -18.20
C GLU A 161 3.09 12.58 -17.81
N GLN A 162 2.92 13.86 -18.14
CA GLN A 162 1.67 14.59 -17.87
C GLN A 162 0.48 13.99 -18.62
N LEU A 163 0.65 13.63 -19.88
CA LEU A 163 -0.37 12.95 -20.67
C LEU A 163 -0.72 11.58 -20.09
N GLN A 164 0.28 10.84 -19.63
CA GLN A 164 0.07 9.54 -18.98
C GLN A 164 -0.70 9.68 -17.66
N LEU A 165 -0.35 10.64 -16.81
CA LEU A 165 -1.06 10.94 -15.58
C LEU A 165 -2.50 11.39 -15.83
N ALA A 166 -2.74 12.22 -16.86
CA ALA A 166 -4.08 12.65 -17.24
C ALA A 166 -4.94 11.47 -17.71
N ARG A 167 -4.37 10.55 -18.50
CA ARG A 167 -5.04 9.32 -18.92
C ARG A 167 -5.36 8.40 -17.73
N GLU A 168 -4.42 8.26 -16.81
CA GLU A 168 -4.61 7.47 -15.59
C GLU A 168 -5.74 8.05 -14.73
N ARG A 169 -5.80 9.36 -14.53
CA ARG A 169 -6.89 10.02 -13.79
C ARG A 169 -8.26 9.71 -14.38
N ARG A 170 -8.43 9.83 -15.70
CA ARG A 170 -9.70 9.47 -16.37
C ARG A 170 -10.07 8.00 -16.15
N MET A 171 -9.07 7.11 -16.15
CA MET A 171 -9.31 5.69 -15.88
C MET A 171 -9.72 5.45 -14.43
N GLN A 172 -9.10 6.13 -13.46
CA GLN A 172 -9.48 6.06 -12.04
C GLN A 172 -10.91 6.53 -11.82
N GLU A 173 -11.32 7.66 -12.44
CA GLU A 173 -12.69 8.17 -12.40
C GLU A 173 -13.70 7.15 -12.95
N ALA A 174 -13.41 6.56 -14.10
CA ALA A 174 -14.25 5.54 -14.70
C ALA A 174 -14.37 4.30 -13.82
N ILE A 175 -13.27 3.82 -13.23
CA ILE A 175 -13.26 2.68 -12.30
C ILE A 175 -14.13 2.99 -11.08
N LEU A 176 -14.00 4.17 -10.47
CA LEU A 176 -14.80 4.55 -9.30
C LEU A 176 -16.28 4.65 -9.66
N THR A 177 -16.63 5.25 -10.79
CA THR A 177 -18.01 5.32 -11.28
C THR A 177 -18.63 3.94 -11.44
N ILE A 178 -17.90 2.98 -12.03
CA ILE A 178 -18.38 1.60 -12.19
C ILE A 178 -18.52 0.93 -10.82
N ARG A 179 -17.55 1.10 -9.92
CA ARG A 179 -17.58 0.49 -8.57
C ARG A 179 -18.70 1.04 -7.71
N HIS A 180 -19.00 2.34 -7.79
CA HIS A 180 -20.13 2.95 -7.08
C HIS A 180 -21.46 2.40 -7.58
N LYS A 181 -21.63 2.23 -8.89
CA LYS A 181 -22.88 1.80 -9.50
C LYS A 181 -23.13 0.30 -9.38
N TYR A 182 -22.09 -0.53 -9.50
CA TYR A 182 -22.21 -1.97 -9.64
C TYR A 182 -21.46 -2.77 -8.57
N GLY A 183 -20.84 -2.09 -7.60
CA GLY A 183 -20.07 -2.70 -6.51
C GLY A 183 -18.57 -2.87 -6.82
N LYS A 184 -17.80 -3.06 -5.75
CA LYS A 184 -16.32 -3.07 -5.81
C LYS A 184 -15.73 -4.18 -6.70
N ASN A 185 -16.46 -5.29 -6.88
CA ASN A 185 -16.04 -6.42 -7.70
C ASN A 185 -16.49 -6.33 -9.16
N ALA A 186 -17.25 -5.29 -9.55
CA ALA A 186 -17.70 -5.13 -10.94
C ALA A 186 -16.53 -4.88 -11.90
N ILE A 187 -15.45 -4.26 -11.40
CA ILE A 187 -14.20 -4.10 -12.14
C ILE A 187 -13.02 -4.32 -11.21
N VAL A 188 -12.18 -5.30 -11.54
CA VAL A 188 -10.97 -5.66 -10.79
C VAL A 188 -9.78 -5.81 -11.74
N ARG A 189 -8.56 -5.72 -11.22
CA ARG A 189 -7.34 -5.95 -12.01
C ARG A 189 -7.18 -7.43 -12.32
N ALA A 190 -6.55 -7.75 -13.45
CA ALA A 190 -6.24 -9.13 -13.81
C ALA A 190 -5.43 -9.88 -12.74
N MET A 191 -4.55 -9.17 -12.00
CA MET A 191 -3.79 -9.74 -10.89
C MET A 191 -4.69 -10.31 -9.78
N SER A 192 -5.92 -9.81 -9.61
CA SER A 192 -6.87 -10.29 -8.59
C SER A 192 -7.51 -11.65 -8.92
N PHE A 193 -7.14 -12.25 -10.05
CA PHE A 193 -7.50 -13.63 -10.41
C PHE A 193 -6.35 -14.63 -10.25
N GLN A 194 -5.16 -14.15 -9.87
CA GLN A 194 -4.01 -15.00 -9.61
C GLN A 194 -4.17 -15.78 -8.31
N ASP A 195 -3.48 -16.90 -8.21
CA ASP A 195 -3.42 -17.69 -6.97
C ASP A 195 -2.79 -16.87 -5.83
N GLY A 196 -3.45 -16.84 -4.68
CA GLY A 196 -3.04 -16.03 -3.53
C GLY A 196 -3.61 -14.59 -3.52
N ALA A 197 -4.30 -14.14 -4.58
CA ALA A 197 -4.98 -12.85 -4.58
C ALA A 197 -6.14 -12.81 -3.57
N THR A 198 -6.33 -11.67 -2.90
CA THR A 198 -7.32 -11.51 -1.82
C THR A 198 -8.33 -10.39 -2.06
N ALA A 199 -8.11 -9.51 -3.03
CA ALA A 199 -8.92 -8.30 -3.22
C ALA A 199 -10.41 -8.61 -3.44
N ARG A 200 -10.73 -9.60 -4.25
CA ARG A 200 -12.13 -9.98 -4.54
C ARG A 200 -12.87 -10.44 -3.28
N GLN A 201 -12.19 -11.23 -2.44
CA GLN A 201 -12.76 -11.70 -1.18
C GLN A 201 -12.87 -10.55 -0.18
N ARG A 202 -11.85 -9.70 -0.08
CA ARG A 202 -11.82 -8.54 0.80
C ARG A 202 -12.89 -7.50 0.45
N ASN A 203 -13.18 -7.29 -0.82
CA ASN A 203 -14.23 -6.37 -1.27
C ASN A 203 -15.64 -6.79 -0.81
N GLY A 204 -15.86 -8.06 -0.49
CA GLY A 204 -17.10 -8.59 0.08
C GLY A 204 -17.13 -8.61 1.61
N GLN A 205 -16.14 -8.01 2.29
CA GLN A 205 -16.10 -7.94 3.75
C GLN A 205 -16.53 -6.57 4.26
N ILE A 206 -17.26 -6.55 5.37
CA ILE A 206 -17.61 -5.33 6.10
C ILE A 206 -16.88 -5.38 7.44
N GLY A 207 -16.00 -4.38 7.70
CA GLY A 207 -15.24 -4.32 8.95
C GLY A 207 -14.31 -5.51 9.21
N GLY A 208 -13.85 -6.21 8.14
CA GLY A 208 -12.99 -7.39 8.25
C GLY A 208 -13.72 -8.72 8.43
N HIS A 209 -15.04 -8.71 8.49
CA HIS A 209 -15.89 -9.90 8.58
C HIS A 209 -16.69 -10.11 7.29
N ARG A 210 -17.02 -11.36 6.97
CA ARG A 210 -17.98 -11.64 5.89
C ARG A 210 -19.36 -11.14 6.32
N ALA A 211 -20.00 -10.36 5.44
CA ALA A 211 -21.39 -9.99 5.57
C ALA A 211 -22.28 -11.20 5.32
#